data_9ac0824da97b5071ac3e101834474ebc
#
_entry.id   9ac0824da97b5071ac3e101834474ebc
#
_cell.length_a   1.000
_cell.length_b   1.000
_cell.length_c   1.000
_cell.angle_alpha   90.00
_cell.angle_beta   90.00
_cell.angle_gamma   90.00
#
_symmetry.space_group_name_H-M   'P 1'
#
loop_
_entity.id
_entity.type
_entity.pdbx_description
1 polymer ?
#
loop_
_entity_poly.entity_id
_entity_poly.type
_entity_poly.pdbx_seq_one_letter_code
_entity_poly.pdbx_strand_id
1 'polypeptide(L)'
;RSTLSSSSAAQMCIRDRVQVAYAAEDFIINPSASDKEVSHLDLIVAGTKEAINMVEAGAQELSEDIMLQALLKGHEAIQELVDFQNYIVAAVGKEKAEVELFQVDADLKAEIEAVYYDQLAKAVQVEEKLAREAATKAVKEEVLASYQERFAEDEDKETILRDVAEILEQMEHAEVRRLITEDKIRPDGRRVDEIRPLDAEIDFLPNVHGSGLFTRGQTQALSVLTLAPMSDTQLVDGLDPEYKKRFLHHYNFPQYSVGETGRYGAPGRREIGHGVLGERALAQVLPS
;
A
#
# COMPACT_ATOMS: atom_id res chain seq x y z
N ARG A 1 1.01 -3.55 -19.09
CA ARG A 1 -0.37 -3.39 -18.58
C ARG A 1 -0.26 -2.96 -17.15
N SER A 2 -0.64 -1.73 -16.86
CA SER A 2 -0.49 -1.14 -15.54
C SER A 2 -1.30 -1.91 -14.49
N THR A 3 -0.77 -2.01 -13.29
CA THR A 3 -1.42 -2.54 -12.09
C THR A 3 -2.73 -1.83 -11.72
N LEU A 4 -3.03 -0.74 -12.42
CA LEU A 4 -4.22 0.10 -12.26
C LEU A 4 -5.51 -0.55 -12.78
N SER A 5 -5.43 -1.59 -13.64
CA SER A 5 -6.62 -2.26 -14.16
C SER A 5 -7.31 -3.19 -13.17
N SER A 6 -6.58 -3.69 -12.16
CA SER A 6 -7.17 -4.61 -11.17
C SER A 6 -7.95 -3.89 -10.08
N SER A 7 -7.61 -2.64 -9.77
CA SER A 7 -8.35 -1.85 -8.78
C SER A 7 -9.70 -1.34 -9.30
N SER A 8 -9.85 -1.16 -10.61
CA SER A 8 -11.09 -0.66 -11.19
C SER A 8 -12.23 -1.68 -11.16
N ALA A 9 -11.93 -2.96 -11.24
CA ALA A 9 -12.94 -4.02 -11.20
C ALA A 9 -13.56 -4.23 -9.81
N ALA A 10 -12.86 -3.86 -8.75
CA ALA A 10 -13.32 -3.98 -7.36
C ALA A 10 -14.03 -2.71 -6.86
N GLN A 11 -14.35 -1.77 -7.74
CA GLN A 11 -14.88 -0.48 -7.31
C GLN A 11 -16.38 -0.54 -7.11
N MET A 12 -16.79 -0.54 -5.86
CA MET A 12 -18.19 -0.41 -5.47
C MET A 12 -18.68 1.03 -5.41
N CYS A 13 -17.81 2.02 -5.52
CA CYS A 13 -18.12 3.44 -5.53
C CYS A 13 -17.72 4.10 -6.86
N ILE A 14 -18.46 5.13 -7.24
CA ILE A 14 -18.11 5.97 -8.39
C ILE A 14 -16.85 6.76 -8.04
N ARG A 15 -15.82 6.55 -8.81
CA ARG A 15 -14.54 7.25 -8.72
C ARG A 15 -13.85 7.26 -10.07
N ASP A 16 -12.97 8.20 -10.25
CA ASP A 16 -12.16 8.28 -11.45
C ASP A 16 -10.74 8.72 -11.13
N ARG A 17 -9.93 8.85 -12.16
CA ARG A 17 -8.55 9.30 -12.06
C ARG A 17 -8.20 10.22 -13.23
N VAL A 18 -7.29 11.12 -12.95
CA VAL A 18 -6.71 12.03 -13.94
C VAL A 18 -5.19 12.03 -13.82
N GLN A 19 -4.52 12.37 -14.89
CA GLN A 19 -3.11 12.69 -14.90
C GLN A 19 -2.96 14.21 -14.85
N VAL A 20 -2.00 14.70 -14.08
CA VAL A 20 -1.67 16.11 -13.96
C VAL A 20 -0.20 16.31 -14.31
N ALA A 21 0.07 17.19 -15.23
CA ALA A 21 1.41 17.68 -15.56
C ALA A 21 1.58 19.12 -15.04
N TYR A 22 2.83 19.55 -14.90
CA TYR A 22 3.17 20.92 -14.54
C TYR A 22 4.27 21.42 -15.46
N ALA A 23 3.94 22.39 -16.32
CA ALA A 23 4.87 22.99 -17.27
C ALA A 23 4.54 24.48 -17.43
N ALA A 24 5.55 25.31 -17.65
CA ALA A 24 5.41 26.75 -17.82
C ALA A 24 4.56 27.44 -16.71
N GLU A 25 4.75 26.99 -15.48
CA GLU A 25 4.02 27.49 -14.27
C GLU A 25 2.50 27.22 -14.29
N ASP A 26 2.01 26.28 -15.12
CA ASP A 26 0.59 25.92 -15.18
C ASP A 26 0.37 24.40 -15.04
N PHE A 27 -0.85 24.03 -14.61
CA PHE A 27 -1.27 22.65 -14.45
C PHE A 27 -2.07 22.18 -15.67
N ILE A 28 -1.65 21.07 -16.26
CA ILE A 28 -2.30 20.47 -17.44
C ILE A 28 -2.96 19.18 -17.01
N ILE A 29 -4.28 19.10 -17.15
CA ILE A 29 -5.06 17.89 -16.88
C ILE A 29 -5.05 16.97 -18.10
N ASN A 30 -4.73 15.71 -17.90
CA ASN A 30 -4.61 14.68 -18.93
C ASN A 30 -3.68 15.11 -20.09
N PRO A 31 -2.38 15.38 -19.77
CA PRO A 31 -1.43 15.94 -20.71
C PRO A 31 -1.21 15.05 -21.93
N SER A 32 -0.97 15.67 -23.09
CA SER A 32 -0.52 14.99 -24.30
C SER A 32 0.93 14.49 -24.16
N ALA A 33 1.42 13.72 -25.14
CA ALA A 33 2.81 13.26 -25.14
C ALA A 33 3.79 14.45 -25.17
N SER A 34 3.51 15.48 -25.95
CA SER A 34 4.34 16.71 -26.02
C SER A 34 4.34 17.50 -24.71
N ASP A 35 3.21 17.54 -23.99
CA ASP A 35 3.15 18.21 -22.68
C ASP A 35 4.00 17.46 -21.63
N LYS A 36 4.04 16.13 -21.70
CA LYS A 36 4.83 15.29 -20.80
C LYS A 36 6.35 15.47 -21.00
N GLU A 37 6.80 15.72 -22.22
CA GLU A 37 8.22 15.94 -22.51
C GLU A 37 8.79 17.19 -21.82
N VAL A 38 7.98 18.21 -21.63
CA VAL A 38 8.37 19.49 -20.99
C VAL A 38 7.91 19.61 -19.55
N SER A 39 7.19 18.63 -19.04
CA SER A 39 6.64 18.65 -17.70
C SER A 39 7.66 18.31 -16.63
N HIS A 40 7.62 19.05 -15.52
CA HIS A 40 8.36 18.75 -14.29
C HIS A 40 7.57 17.87 -13.32
N LEU A 41 6.35 17.46 -13.69
CA LEU A 41 5.46 16.64 -12.86
C LEU A 41 4.78 15.56 -13.70
N ASP A 42 4.83 14.34 -13.23
CA ASP A 42 3.98 13.23 -13.68
C ASP A 42 3.17 12.76 -12.48
N LEU A 43 1.96 13.27 -12.33
CA LEU A 43 1.09 12.99 -11.20
C LEU A 43 -0.17 12.28 -11.65
N ILE A 44 -0.49 11.15 -11.05
CA ILE A 44 -1.77 10.46 -11.20
C ILE A 44 -2.54 10.61 -9.89
N VAL A 45 -3.75 11.15 -9.98
CA VAL A 45 -4.67 11.28 -8.85
C VAL A 45 -5.90 10.44 -9.13
N ALA A 46 -6.34 9.66 -8.17
CA ALA A 46 -7.62 8.95 -8.22
C ALA A 46 -8.43 9.25 -6.95
N GLY A 47 -9.72 9.41 -7.11
CA GLY A 47 -10.60 9.76 -6.00
C GLY A 47 -12.08 9.57 -6.27
N THR A 48 -12.84 9.80 -5.23
CA THR A 48 -14.30 9.97 -5.25
C THR A 48 -14.64 11.47 -5.31
N LYS A 49 -15.93 11.78 -5.23
CA LYS A 49 -16.37 13.18 -5.14
C LYS A 49 -15.84 13.87 -3.86
N GLU A 50 -15.72 13.13 -2.77
CA GLU A 50 -15.39 13.66 -1.45
C GLU A 50 -13.90 13.59 -1.09
N ALA A 51 -13.16 12.64 -1.68
CA ALA A 51 -11.80 12.36 -1.22
C ALA A 51 -10.87 11.84 -2.32
N ILE A 52 -9.59 12.17 -2.18
CA ILE A 52 -8.49 11.59 -2.94
C ILE A 52 -8.13 10.25 -2.29
N ASN A 53 -8.18 9.16 -3.06
CA ASN A 53 -7.94 7.79 -2.57
C ASN A 53 -6.58 7.23 -2.98
N MET A 54 -6.00 7.73 -4.08
CA MET A 54 -4.72 7.27 -4.59
C MET A 54 -3.95 8.43 -5.22
N VAL A 55 -2.66 8.45 -4.94
CA VAL A 55 -1.70 9.37 -5.54
C VAL A 55 -0.49 8.58 -5.99
N GLU A 56 -0.01 8.84 -7.18
CA GLU A 56 1.25 8.31 -7.71
C GLU A 56 1.97 9.43 -8.46
N ALA A 57 3.16 9.81 -8.01
CA ALA A 57 3.87 10.97 -8.54
C ALA A 57 5.34 10.71 -8.84
N GLY A 58 5.83 11.34 -9.89
CA GLY A 58 7.24 11.63 -10.14
C GLY A 58 7.39 13.14 -10.35
N ALA A 59 8.29 13.79 -9.62
CA ALA A 59 8.48 15.23 -9.68
C ALA A 59 9.96 15.60 -9.73
N GLN A 60 10.29 16.64 -10.48
CA GLN A 60 11.65 17.19 -10.59
C GLN A 60 11.78 18.36 -9.60
N GLU A 61 12.04 18.02 -8.32
CA GLU A 61 12.32 18.98 -7.22
C GLU A 61 11.26 20.08 -7.07
N LEU A 62 9.98 19.78 -7.33
CA LEU A 62 8.88 20.73 -7.10
C LEU A 62 8.62 20.92 -5.62
N SER A 63 8.22 22.13 -5.23
CA SER A 63 7.88 22.43 -3.84
C SER A 63 6.60 21.70 -3.39
N GLU A 64 6.46 21.50 -2.07
CA GLU A 64 5.27 20.87 -1.48
C GLU A 64 3.99 21.66 -1.79
N ASP A 65 4.08 23.00 -1.86
CA ASP A 65 2.94 23.86 -2.21
C ASP A 65 2.45 23.62 -3.64
N ILE A 66 3.36 23.47 -4.61
CA ILE A 66 3.01 23.14 -6.00
C ILE A 66 2.41 21.73 -6.06
N MET A 67 2.99 20.76 -5.34
CA MET A 67 2.45 19.41 -5.28
C MET A 67 1.04 19.37 -4.70
N LEU A 68 0.78 20.12 -3.62
CA LEU A 68 -0.55 20.23 -3.03
C LEU A 68 -1.56 20.85 -3.99
N GLN A 69 -1.19 21.92 -4.69
CA GLN A 69 -2.05 22.55 -5.70
C GLN A 69 -2.35 21.59 -6.86
N ALA A 70 -1.36 20.81 -7.32
CA ALA A 70 -1.55 19.80 -8.35
C ALA A 70 -2.56 18.71 -7.93
N LEU A 71 -2.49 18.24 -6.68
CA LEU A 71 -3.42 17.27 -6.11
C LEU A 71 -4.85 17.84 -6.08
N LEU A 72 -5.02 19.07 -5.59
CA LEU A 72 -6.33 19.72 -5.53
C LEU A 72 -6.89 19.96 -6.94
N LYS A 73 -6.06 20.39 -7.90
CA LYS A 73 -6.47 20.57 -9.29
C LYS A 73 -6.89 19.26 -9.96
N GLY A 74 -6.17 18.18 -9.69
CA GLY A 74 -6.56 16.84 -10.12
C GLY A 74 -7.89 16.39 -9.51
N HIS A 75 -8.13 16.68 -8.24
CA HIS A 75 -9.39 16.34 -7.58
C HIS A 75 -10.58 17.12 -8.11
N GLU A 76 -10.43 18.43 -8.45
CA GLU A 76 -11.47 19.20 -9.10
C GLU A 76 -11.92 18.53 -10.42
N ALA A 77 -10.98 18.12 -11.26
CA ALA A 77 -11.29 17.43 -12.51
C ALA A 77 -11.96 16.05 -12.27
N ILE A 78 -11.56 15.33 -11.22
CA ILE A 78 -12.22 14.07 -10.83
C ILE A 78 -13.67 14.30 -10.43
N GLN A 79 -13.96 15.37 -9.70
CA GLN A 79 -15.34 15.70 -9.30
C GLN A 79 -16.26 15.91 -10.51
N GLU A 80 -15.79 16.59 -11.56
CA GLU A 80 -16.53 16.76 -12.82
C GLU A 80 -16.79 15.39 -13.50
N LEU A 81 -15.79 14.51 -13.56
CA LEU A 81 -15.94 13.17 -14.12
C LEU A 81 -16.91 12.31 -13.31
N VAL A 82 -16.88 12.42 -11.99
CA VAL A 82 -17.83 11.70 -11.11
C VAL A 82 -19.26 12.22 -11.30
N ASP A 83 -19.45 13.52 -11.45
CA ASP A 83 -20.77 14.08 -11.73
C ASP A 83 -21.31 13.62 -13.10
N PHE A 84 -20.44 13.51 -14.11
CA PHE A 84 -20.80 12.92 -15.39
C PHE A 84 -21.17 11.43 -15.29
N GLN A 85 -20.42 10.65 -14.50
CA GLN A 85 -20.77 9.24 -14.23
C GLN A 85 -22.12 9.12 -13.53
N ASN A 86 -22.41 9.99 -12.54
CA ASN A 86 -23.71 10.02 -11.86
C ASN A 86 -24.86 10.34 -12.84
N TYR A 87 -24.65 11.27 -13.78
CA TYR A 87 -25.60 11.55 -14.84
C TYR A 87 -25.89 10.32 -15.72
N ILE A 88 -24.84 9.58 -16.11
CA ILE A 88 -25.00 8.32 -16.88
C ILE A 88 -25.76 7.29 -16.06
N VAL A 89 -25.42 7.12 -14.78
CA VAL A 89 -26.11 6.16 -13.89
C VAL A 89 -27.58 6.51 -13.75
N ALA A 90 -27.92 7.79 -13.62
CA ALA A 90 -29.32 8.22 -13.55
C ALA A 90 -30.10 7.96 -14.85
N ALA A 91 -29.43 8.03 -16.00
CA ALA A 91 -30.08 7.85 -17.31
C ALA A 91 -30.24 6.37 -17.71
N VAL A 92 -29.25 5.53 -17.46
CA VAL A 92 -29.19 4.14 -17.98
C VAL A 92 -28.72 3.12 -16.94
N GLY A 93 -28.52 3.53 -15.69
CA GLY A 93 -28.10 2.64 -14.62
C GLY A 93 -29.15 1.58 -14.29
N LYS A 94 -28.68 0.47 -13.76
CA LYS A 94 -29.53 -0.59 -13.23
C LYS A 94 -29.50 -0.54 -11.71
N GLU A 95 -30.60 -0.95 -11.09
CA GLU A 95 -30.66 -1.14 -9.65
C GLU A 95 -29.56 -2.12 -9.20
N LYS A 96 -28.87 -1.77 -8.12
CA LYS A 96 -27.84 -2.65 -7.55
C LYS A 96 -28.49 -3.85 -6.89
N ALA A 97 -27.87 -5.01 -7.04
CA ALA A 97 -28.30 -6.19 -6.32
C ALA A 97 -28.18 -5.98 -4.81
N GLU A 98 -29.20 -6.38 -4.07
CA GLU A 98 -29.13 -6.46 -2.61
C GLU A 98 -28.22 -7.65 -2.24
N VAL A 99 -27.23 -7.40 -1.40
CA VAL A 99 -26.27 -8.40 -0.94
C VAL A 99 -26.27 -8.37 0.58
N GLU A 100 -26.43 -9.53 1.19
CA GLU A 100 -26.23 -9.67 2.63
C GLU A 100 -24.75 -9.47 2.94
N LEU A 101 -24.46 -8.45 3.75
CA LEU A 101 -23.09 -8.19 4.20
C LEU A 101 -22.80 -9.09 5.40
N PHE A 102 -21.60 -9.65 5.41
CA PHE A 102 -21.09 -10.37 6.57
C PHE A 102 -21.05 -9.43 7.78
N GLN A 103 -21.65 -9.86 8.87
CA GLN A 103 -21.64 -9.18 10.16
C GLN A 103 -21.41 -10.25 11.25
N VAL A 104 -20.53 -9.94 12.17
CA VAL A 104 -20.33 -10.79 13.35
C VAL A 104 -21.50 -10.63 14.31
N ASP A 105 -21.80 -11.66 15.08
CA ASP A 105 -22.80 -11.61 16.13
C ASP A 105 -22.43 -10.56 17.20
N ALA A 106 -23.35 -9.65 17.50
CA ALA A 106 -23.11 -8.52 18.38
C ALA A 106 -22.97 -8.94 19.87
N ASP A 107 -23.71 -9.97 20.28
CA ASP A 107 -23.67 -10.47 21.66
C ASP A 107 -22.36 -11.24 21.88
N LEU A 108 -21.96 -12.05 20.92
CA LEU A 108 -20.66 -12.76 20.93
C LEU A 108 -19.50 -11.75 20.97
N LYS A 109 -19.59 -10.68 20.18
CA LYS A 109 -18.58 -9.61 20.19
C LYS A 109 -18.48 -8.94 21.55
N ALA A 110 -19.59 -8.55 22.14
CA ALA A 110 -19.62 -7.92 23.47
C ALA A 110 -19.06 -8.85 24.57
N GLU A 111 -19.35 -10.15 24.50
CA GLU A 111 -18.82 -11.14 25.42
C GLU A 111 -17.29 -11.23 25.32
N ILE A 112 -16.75 -11.37 24.10
CA ILE A 112 -15.30 -11.50 23.87
C ILE A 112 -14.57 -10.22 24.29
N GLU A 113 -15.10 -9.06 23.92
CA GLU A 113 -14.52 -7.77 24.31
C GLU A 113 -14.47 -7.62 25.84
N ALA A 114 -15.55 -7.96 26.56
CA ALA A 114 -15.60 -7.84 28.01
C ALA A 114 -14.57 -8.71 28.73
N VAL A 115 -14.21 -9.88 28.17
CA VAL A 115 -13.31 -10.85 28.83
C VAL A 115 -11.86 -10.68 28.41
N TYR A 116 -11.61 -10.44 27.11
CA TYR A 116 -10.27 -10.58 26.53
C TYR A 116 -9.64 -9.26 26.06
N TYR A 117 -10.38 -8.13 26.11
CA TYR A 117 -9.86 -6.84 25.61
C TYR A 117 -8.55 -6.44 26.30
N ASP A 118 -8.50 -6.46 27.63
CA ASP A 118 -7.33 -6.04 28.40
C ASP A 118 -6.09 -6.92 28.11
N GLN A 119 -6.32 -8.21 27.89
CA GLN A 119 -5.25 -9.16 27.58
C GLN A 119 -4.68 -8.90 26.18
N LEU A 120 -5.54 -8.69 25.19
CA LEU A 120 -5.15 -8.38 23.82
C LEU A 120 -4.47 -7.01 23.74
N ALA A 121 -5.01 -6.00 24.41
CA ALA A 121 -4.44 -4.65 24.45
C ALA A 121 -3.01 -4.65 25.02
N LYS A 122 -2.74 -5.42 26.07
CA LYS A 122 -1.38 -5.58 26.60
C LYS A 122 -0.44 -6.29 25.62
N ALA A 123 -0.92 -7.32 24.93
CA ALA A 123 -0.14 -8.06 23.93
C ALA A 123 0.25 -7.17 22.72
N VAL A 124 -0.65 -6.31 22.26
CA VAL A 124 -0.42 -5.36 21.16
C VAL A 124 0.64 -4.31 21.50
N GLN A 125 0.83 -3.98 22.78
CA GLN A 125 1.77 -2.95 23.24
C GLN A 125 3.18 -3.48 23.57
N VAL A 126 3.49 -4.71 23.26
CA VAL A 126 4.85 -5.25 23.40
C VAL A 126 5.76 -4.60 22.35
N GLU A 127 6.81 -3.91 22.80
CA GLU A 127 7.67 -3.07 21.92
C GLU A 127 8.40 -3.88 20.85
N GLU A 128 8.99 -5.02 21.22
CA GLU A 128 9.74 -5.85 20.28
C GLU A 128 8.78 -6.58 19.34
N LYS A 129 9.04 -6.50 18.02
CA LYS A 129 8.13 -6.96 16.97
C LYS A 129 7.77 -8.45 17.08
N LEU A 130 8.78 -9.31 17.16
CA LEU A 130 8.55 -10.77 17.19
C LEU A 130 7.89 -11.21 18.49
N ALA A 131 8.27 -10.60 19.62
CA ALA A 131 7.64 -10.84 20.90
C ALA A 131 6.17 -10.37 20.91
N ARG A 132 5.86 -9.24 20.27
CA ARG A 132 4.49 -8.75 20.10
C ARG A 132 3.66 -9.69 19.24
N GLU A 133 4.17 -10.11 18.09
CA GLU A 133 3.50 -11.08 17.22
C GLU A 133 3.23 -12.40 17.96
N ALA A 134 4.21 -12.90 18.72
CA ALA A 134 4.04 -14.11 19.53
C ALA A 134 3.00 -13.92 20.65
N ALA A 135 3.03 -12.79 21.36
CA ALA A 135 2.08 -12.48 22.42
C ALA A 135 0.65 -12.35 21.88
N THR A 136 0.46 -11.60 20.79
CA THR A 136 -0.85 -11.44 20.17
C THR A 136 -1.40 -12.78 19.64
N LYS A 137 -0.54 -13.57 19.00
CA LYS A 137 -0.89 -14.91 18.52
C LYS A 137 -1.30 -15.82 19.66
N ALA A 138 -0.56 -15.83 20.78
CA ALA A 138 -0.87 -16.66 21.94
C ALA A 138 -2.25 -16.34 22.53
N VAL A 139 -2.60 -15.05 22.64
CA VAL A 139 -3.94 -14.62 23.09
C VAL A 139 -5.03 -15.11 22.13
N LYS A 140 -4.84 -14.91 20.82
CA LYS A 140 -5.79 -15.38 19.80
C LYS A 140 -6.00 -16.88 19.84
N GLU A 141 -4.92 -17.66 19.96
CA GLU A 141 -4.97 -19.13 20.06
C GLU A 141 -5.68 -19.60 21.34
N GLU A 142 -5.41 -18.98 22.48
CA GLU A 142 -6.09 -19.25 23.75
C GLU A 142 -7.60 -19.03 23.64
N VAL A 143 -8.02 -17.90 23.11
CA VAL A 143 -9.44 -17.58 22.93
C VAL A 143 -10.08 -18.56 21.94
N LEU A 144 -9.49 -18.80 20.79
CA LEU A 144 -10.02 -19.75 19.82
C LEU A 144 -10.13 -21.16 20.39
N ALA A 145 -9.15 -21.62 21.17
CA ALA A 145 -9.19 -22.94 21.82
C ALA A 145 -10.34 -23.03 22.84
N SER A 146 -10.56 -21.98 23.65
CA SER A 146 -11.66 -21.96 24.63
C SER A 146 -13.03 -22.01 23.97
N TYR A 147 -13.22 -21.28 22.86
CA TYR A 147 -14.47 -21.33 22.11
C TYR A 147 -14.63 -22.63 21.30
N GLN A 148 -13.55 -23.19 20.82
CA GLN A 148 -13.57 -24.51 20.17
C GLN A 148 -14.00 -25.62 21.13
N GLU A 149 -13.59 -25.55 22.39
CA GLU A 149 -14.01 -26.49 23.42
C GLU A 149 -15.48 -26.25 23.84
N ARG A 150 -15.87 -24.98 24.05
CA ARG A 150 -17.23 -24.59 24.44
C ARG A 150 -18.29 -25.00 23.41
N PHE A 151 -17.98 -24.90 22.12
CA PHE A 151 -18.88 -25.21 21.01
C PHE A 151 -18.49 -26.50 20.28
N ALA A 152 -17.86 -27.45 20.98
CA ALA A 152 -17.35 -28.68 20.36
C ALA A 152 -18.42 -29.52 19.64
N GLU A 153 -19.64 -29.54 20.16
CA GLU A 153 -20.78 -30.33 19.66
C GLU A 153 -21.81 -29.44 18.91
N ASP A 154 -21.53 -28.17 18.69
CA ASP A 154 -22.45 -27.23 18.02
C ASP A 154 -22.37 -27.42 16.50
N GLU A 155 -23.53 -27.43 15.82
CA GLU A 155 -23.63 -27.56 14.36
C GLU A 155 -23.02 -26.35 13.65
N ASP A 156 -23.09 -25.16 14.26
CA ASP A 156 -22.58 -23.90 13.71
C ASP A 156 -21.14 -23.56 14.15
N LYS A 157 -20.42 -24.52 14.75
CA LYS A 157 -19.07 -24.36 15.28
C LYS A 157 -18.10 -23.63 14.36
N GLU A 158 -18.05 -24.02 13.08
CA GLU A 158 -17.13 -23.41 12.11
C GLU A 158 -17.45 -21.94 11.88
N THR A 159 -18.71 -21.59 11.85
CA THR A 159 -19.17 -20.19 11.71
C THR A 159 -18.80 -19.38 12.96
N ILE A 160 -19.09 -19.93 14.14
CA ILE A 160 -18.76 -19.29 15.43
C ILE A 160 -17.23 -19.06 15.54
N LEU A 161 -16.40 -20.05 15.24
CA LEU A 161 -14.95 -19.89 15.30
C LEU A 161 -14.42 -18.86 14.29
N ARG A 162 -15.01 -18.79 13.10
CA ARG A 162 -14.69 -17.74 12.13
C ARG A 162 -15.05 -16.37 12.68
N ASP A 163 -16.23 -16.22 13.28
CA ASP A 163 -16.69 -14.96 13.86
C ASP A 163 -15.83 -14.55 15.06
N VAL A 164 -15.41 -15.50 15.91
CA VAL A 164 -14.44 -15.26 16.99
C VAL A 164 -13.11 -14.75 16.44
N ALA A 165 -12.59 -15.37 15.39
CA ALA A 165 -11.34 -14.93 14.77
C ALA A 165 -11.45 -13.52 14.20
N GLU A 166 -12.55 -13.20 13.53
CA GLU A 166 -12.84 -11.86 12.99
C GLU A 166 -12.98 -10.81 14.10
N ILE A 167 -13.66 -11.14 15.21
CA ILE A 167 -13.80 -10.26 16.37
C ILE A 167 -12.43 -9.92 16.97
N LEU A 168 -11.56 -10.92 17.14
CA LEU A 168 -10.20 -10.71 17.66
C LEU A 168 -9.36 -9.82 16.75
N GLU A 169 -9.51 -9.97 15.43
CA GLU A 169 -8.85 -9.10 14.44
C GLU A 169 -9.36 -7.67 14.52
N GLN A 170 -10.68 -7.47 14.64
CA GLN A 170 -11.28 -6.16 14.82
C GLN A 170 -10.84 -5.47 16.12
N MET A 171 -10.75 -6.23 17.22
CA MET A 171 -10.26 -5.73 18.51
C MET A 171 -8.80 -5.27 18.43
N GLU A 172 -7.93 -6.06 17.80
CA GLU A 172 -6.52 -5.68 17.57
C GLU A 172 -6.42 -4.40 16.74
N HIS A 173 -7.14 -4.33 15.62
CA HIS A 173 -7.19 -3.13 14.78
C HIS A 173 -7.71 -1.90 15.54
N ALA A 174 -8.76 -2.06 16.33
CA ALA A 174 -9.34 -0.97 17.13
C ALA A 174 -8.35 -0.45 18.17
N GLU A 175 -7.66 -1.34 18.89
CA GLU A 175 -6.66 -0.96 19.89
C GLU A 175 -5.44 -0.28 19.27
N VAL A 176 -4.87 -0.82 18.18
CA VAL A 176 -3.78 -0.17 17.45
C VAL A 176 -4.19 1.22 16.99
N ARG A 177 -5.42 1.36 16.50
CA ARG A 177 -5.92 2.66 16.05
C ARG A 177 -6.10 3.63 17.22
N ARG A 178 -6.63 3.18 18.34
CA ARG A 178 -6.76 3.97 19.57
C ARG A 178 -5.41 4.48 20.06
N LEU A 179 -4.41 3.61 20.16
CA LEU A 179 -3.04 3.97 20.53
C LEU A 179 -2.49 5.11 19.65
N ILE A 180 -2.68 5.01 18.34
CA ILE A 180 -2.14 6.00 17.39
C ILE A 180 -2.95 7.30 17.43
N THR A 181 -4.29 7.23 17.51
CA THR A 181 -5.16 8.41 17.39
C THR A 181 -5.35 9.15 18.70
N GLU A 182 -5.38 8.45 19.84
CA GLU A 182 -5.63 9.01 21.16
C GLU A 182 -4.33 9.18 21.95
N ASP A 183 -3.59 8.10 22.18
CA ASP A 183 -2.36 8.11 22.97
C ASP A 183 -1.16 8.68 22.21
N LYS A 184 -1.24 8.79 20.87
CA LYS A 184 -0.17 9.26 19.97
C LYS A 184 1.09 8.40 20.04
N ILE A 185 0.93 7.11 20.32
CA ILE A 185 2.00 6.12 20.45
C ILE A 185 1.74 4.98 19.46
N ARG A 186 2.77 4.50 18.81
CA ARG A 186 2.71 3.30 17.96
C ARG A 186 2.91 2.03 18.80
N PRO A 187 2.46 0.85 18.32
CA PRO A 187 2.62 -0.41 19.05
C PRO A 187 4.06 -0.76 19.47
N ASP A 188 5.06 -0.23 18.77
CA ASP A 188 6.48 -0.39 19.07
C ASP A 188 7.05 0.72 20.00
N GLY A 189 6.19 1.47 20.67
CA GLY A 189 6.57 2.52 21.64
C GLY A 189 6.97 3.85 21.01
N ARG A 190 7.16 3.94 19.68
CA ARG A 190 7.53 5.19 19.01
C ARG A 190 6.38 6.19 18.99
N ARG A 191 6.72 7.45 18.96
CA ARG A 191 5.78 8.54 18.68
C ARG A 191 5.32 8.48 17.23
N VAL A 192 4.22 9.16 16.89
CA VAL A 192 3.65 9.15 15.53
C VAL A 192 4.54 9.81 14.49
N ASP A 193 5.39 10.75 14.91
CA ASP A 193 6.35 11.50 14.10
C ASP A 193 7.79 10.91 14.12
N GLU A 194 7.99 9.83 14.86
CA GLU A 194 9.29 9.18 15.00
C GLU A 194 9.48 8.10 13.94
N ILE A 195 10.62 8.14 13.22
CA ILE A 195 10.99 7.09 12.26
C ILE A 195 11.81 5.99 12.97
N ARG A 196 11.80 4.79 12.40
CA ARG A 196 12.67 3.69 12.88
C ARG A 196 14.13 4.05 12.66
N PRO A 197 15.06 3.51 13.49
CA PRO A 197 16.49 3.66 13.26
C PRO A 197 16.86 3.25 11.84
N LEU A 198 17.65 4.09 11.18
CA LEU A 198 18.16 3.88 9.83
C LEU A 198 19.66 3.65 9.87
N ASP A 199 20.13 2.71 9.08
CA ASP A 199 21.53 2.48 8.83
C ASP A 199 21.77 2.13 7.36
N ALA A 200 22.92 2.51 6.81
CA ALA A 200 23.26 2.28 5.41
C ALA A 200 24.76 1.99 5.26
N GLU A 201 25.06 0.84 4.70
CA GLU A 201 26.41 0.42 4.38
C GLU A 201 26.59 0.36 2.86
N ILE A 202 27.74 0.79 2.35
CA ILE A 202 28.12 0.68 0.94
C ILE A 202 29.25 -0.34 0.78
N ASP A 203 29.45 -0.82 -0.44
CA ASP A 203 30.51 -1.80 -0.78
C ASP A 203 30.42 -3.12 0.02
N PHE A 204 29.19 -3.52 0.34
CA PHE A 204 28.90 -4.72 1.13
C PHE A 204 29.33 -6.02 0.43
N LEU A 205 29.23 -6.07 -0.90
CA LEU A 205 29.65 -7.21 -1.73
C LEU A 205 30.90 -6.86 -2.55
N PRO A 206 31.98 -7.64 -2.45
CA PRO A 206 33.26 -7.26 -3.05
C PRO A 206 33.38 -7.48 -4.57
N ASN A 207 32.52 -8.30 -5.18
CA ASN A 207 32.66 -8.74 -6.58
C ASN A 207 31.52 -8.25 -7.48
N VAL A 208 30.98 -7.07 -7.20
CA VAL A 208 29.92 -6.42 -8.00
C VAL A 208 30.35 -5.01 -8.37
N HIS A 209 29.66 -4.35 -9.31
CA HIS A 209 29.98 -2.98 -9.69
C HIS A 209 29.65 -1.95 -8.58
N GLY A 210 28.71 -2.29 -7.72
CA GLY A 210 28.38 -1.57 -6.50
C GLY A 210 27.35 -2.33 -5.69
N SER A 211 27.35 -2.11 -4.39
CA SER A 211 26.34 -2.69 -3.48
C SER A 211 26.08 -1.78 -2.30
N GLY A 212 24.88 -1.88 -1.75
CA GLY A 212 24.47 -1.20 -0.52
C GLY A 212 23.54 -2.06 0.29
N LEU A 213 23.74 -2.07 1.60
CA LEU A 213 22.83 -2.67 2.56
C LEU A 213 22.15 -1.53 3.30
N PHE A 214 20.83 -1.47 3.20
CA PHE A 214 20.02 -0.50 3.93
C PHE A 214 19.22 -1.21 5.01
N THR A 215 19.29 -0.70 6.23
CA THR A 215 18.59 -1.25 7.39
C THR A 215 17.62 -0.21 7.95
N ARG A 216 16.36 -0.58 8.15
CA ARG A 216 15.34 0.22 8.84
C ARG A 216 14.68 -0.62 9.92
N GLY A 217 15.10 -0.42 11.16
CA GLY A 217 14.71 -1.26 12.29
C GLY A 217 15.15 -2.71 12.05
N GLN A 218 14.19 -3.61 11.93
CA GLN A 218 14.45 -5.05 11.68
C GLN A 218 14.36 -5.45 10.20
N THR A 219 14.11 -4.50 9.30
CA THR A 219 13.99 -4.76 7.86
C THR A 219 15.26 -4.35 7.14
N GLN A 220 15.78 -5.23 6.30
CA GLN A 220 16.97 -4.99 5.48
C GLN A 220 16.66 -5.11 3.99
N ALA A 221 17.33 -4.29 3.21
CA ALA A 221 17.32 -4.36 1.75
C ALA A 221 18.76 -4.36 1.21
N LEU A 222 19.15 -5.42 0.52
CA LEU A 222 20.43 -5.51 -0.15
C LEU A 222 20.23 -5.10 -1.62
N SER A 223 20.90 -4.02 -2.02
CA SER A 223 20.89 -3.51 -3.39
C SER A 223 22.20 -3.85 -4.08
N VAL A 224 22.13 -4.30 -5.33
CA VAL A 224 23.29 -4.61 -6.15
C VAL A 224 23.19 -3.83 -7.45
N LEU A 225 24.25 -3.11 -7.79
CA LEU A 225 24.34 -2.31 -9.00
C LEU A 225 25.14 -3.06 -10.07
N THR A 226 24.62 -3.06 -11.29
CA THR A 226 25.31 -3.53 -12.48
C THR A 226 25.39 -2.39 -13.51
N LEU A 227 26.59 -2.05 -13.94
CA LEU A 227 26.83 -1.12 -15.05
C LEU A 227 26.92 -1.91 -16.35
N ALA A 228 26.27 -1.42 -17.39
CA ALA A 228 26.22 -2.04 -18.70
C ALA A 228 26.45 -1.00 -19.81
N PRO A 229 26.88 -1.39 -21.01
CA PRO A 229 27.00 -0.49 -22.14
C PRO A 229 25.64 -0.01 -22.64
N MET A 230 25.63 1.10 -23.36
CA MET A 230 24.39 1.71 -23.89
C MET A 230 23.64 0.79 -24.88
N SER A 231 24.27 -0.22 -25.43
CA SER A 231 23.62 -1.26 -26.26
C SER A 231 22.60 -2.10 -25.48
N ASP A 232 22.75 -2.18 -24.18
CA ASP A 232 21.93 -3.02 -23.31
C ASP A 232 20.70 -2.27 -22.73
N THR A 233 20.46 -1.04 -23.22
CA THR A 233 19.27 -0.28 -22.84
C THR A 233 18.00 -1.01 -23.26
N GLN A 234 17.01 -1.01 -22.40
CA GLN A 234 15.71 -1.61 -22.71
C GLN A 234 14.95 -0.75 -23.72
N LEU A 235 14.54 -1.36 -24.82
CA LEU A 235 13.58 -0.76 -25.75
C LEU A 235 12.17 -0.94 -25.16
N VAL A 236 11.46 0.17 -25.03
CA VAL A 236 10.04 0.18 -24.63
C VAL A 236 9.21 0.55 -25.85
N ASP A 237 8.49 -0.44 -26.37
CA ASP A 237 7.58 -0.34 -27.51
C ASP A 237 6.16 -0.69 -27.02
N GLY A 238 5.27 0.31 -26.97
CA GLY A 238 3.93 0.21 -26.45
C GLY A 238 2.91 1.01 -27.27
N LEU A 239 1.93 1.58 -26.62
CA LEU A 239 0.94 2.49 -27.26
C LEU A 239 1.45 3.92 -27.40
N ASP A 240 2.41 4.30 -26.57
CA ASP A 240 3.10 5.59 -26.62
C ASP A 240 4.30 5.50 -27.60
N PRO A 241 4.91 6.65 -27.97
CA PRO A 241 6.13 6.64 -28.78
C PRO A 241 7.22 5.77 -28.18
N GLU A 242 7.93 5.05 -29.05
CA GLU A 242 9.05 4.18 -28.67
C GLU A 242 10.17 4.97 -27.99
N TYR A 243 10.69 4.46 -26.87
CA TYR A 243 11.83 5.06 -26.17
C TYR A 243 12.76 4.02 -25.58
N LYS A 244 14.01 4.44 -25.29
CA LYS A 244 15.03 3.61 -24.64
C LYS A 244 15.14 3.94 -23.17
N LYS A 245 14.98 2.92 -22.35
CA LYS A 245 15.10 3.02 -20.91
C LYS A 245 16.52 2.63 -20.48
N ARG A 246 17.24 3.60 -19.89
CA ARG A 246 18.64 3.46 -19.46
C ARG A 246 18.79 2.90 -18.05
N PHE A 247 17.87 3.25 -17.16
CA PHE A 247 17.86 2.83 -15.77
C PHE A 247 16.76 1.81 -15.52
N LEU A 248 17.14 0.69 -14.92
CA LEU A 248 16.22 -0.40 -14.56
C LEU A 248 16.38 -0.69 -13.08
N HIS A 249 15.31 -0.67 -12.34
CA HIS A 249 15.28 -1.04 -10.93
C HIS A 249 14.37 -2.25 -10.75
N HIS A 250 14.96 -3.38 -10.35
CA HIS A 250 14.27 -4.61 -10.05
C HIS A 250 14.15 -4.78 -8.54
N TYR A 251 12.99 -5.15 -8.07
CA TYR A 251 12.74 -5.50 -6.69
C TYR A 251 12.31 -6.97 -6.60
N ASN A 252 12.97 -7.72 -5.74
CA ASN A 252 12.66 -9.11 -5.47
C ASN A 252 12.35 -9.29 -3.98
N PHE A 253 11.33 -10.08 -3.68
CA PHE A 253 10.93 -10.42 -2.32
C PHE A 253 10.80 -11.95 -2.20
N PRO A 254 11.92 -12.69 -2.14
CA PRO A 254 11.89 -14.13 -2.03
C PRO A 254 11.39 -14.60 -0.67
N GLN A 255 10.90 -15.83 -0.58
CA GLN A 255 10.27 -16.40 0.62
C GLN A 255 11.15 -16.33 1.86
N TYR A 256 12.48 -16.51 1.70
CA TYR A 256 13.41 -16.39 2.81
C TYR A 256 13.44 -15.01 3.49
N SER A 257 12.94 -13.96 2.80
CA SER A 257 12.83 -12.60 3.38
C SER A 257 11.89 -12.55 4.59
N VAL A 258 10.96 -13.49 4.69
CA VAL A 258 10.01 -13.64 5.80
C VAL A 258 10.22 -14.94 6.58
N GLY A 259 11.35 -15.64 6.36
CA GLY A 259 11.66 -16.89 7.04
C GLY A 259 10.84 -18.10 6.59
N GLU A 260 10.20 -18.01 5.43
CA GLU A 260 9.39 -19.08 4.86
C GLU A 260 10.13 -19.87 3.79
N THR A 261 9.64 -21.06 3.51
CA THR A 261 10.04 -21.86 2.34
C THR A 261 8.95 -21.77 1.28
N GLY A 262 9.36 -21.72 0.00
CA GLY A 262 8.40 -21.64 -1.07
C GLY A 262 9.05 -21.73 -2.43
N ARG A 263 8.22 -21.70 -3.48
CA ARG A 263 8.70 -21.76 -4.87
C ARG A 263 9.42 -20.46 -5.24
N TYR A 264 10.64 -20.57 -5.70
CA TYR A 264 11.37 -19.46 -6.31
C TYR A 264 10.95 -19.34 -7.78
N GLY A 265 10.49 -18.14 -8.19
CA GLY A 265 9.97 -17.89 -9.53
C GLY A 265 10.15 -16.43 -9.95
N ALA A 266 9.50 -16.05 -11.06
CA ALA A 266 9.47 -14.67 -11.51
C ALA A 266 8.78 -13.75 -10.50
N PRO A 267 9.20 -12.46 -10.40
CA PRO A 267 8.56 -11.48 -9.52
C PRO A 267 7.05 -11.35 -9.78
N GLY A 268 6.29 -11.28 -8.71
CA GLY A 268 4.87 -11.02 -8.77
C GLY A 268 4.55 -9.55 -9.10
N ARG A 269 3.29 -9.26 -9.36
CA ARG A 269 2.87 -7.90 -9.72
C ARG A 269 3.12 -6.87 -8.61
N ARG A 270 3.03 -7.29 -7.35
CA ARG A 270 3.34 -6.43 -6.20
C ARG A 270 4.81 -6.03 -6.18
N GLU A 271 5.70 -6.96 -6.46
CA GLU A 271 7.15 -6.71 -6.52
C GLU A 271 7.50 -5.78 -7.68
N ILE A 272 6.89 -5.99 -8.85
CA ILE A 272 7.08 -5.11 -10.03
C ILE A 272 6.61 -3.68 -9.70
N GLY A 273 5.43 -3.52 -9.11
CA GLY A 273 4.91 -2.20 -8.71
C GLY A 273 5.78 -1.50 -7.67
N HIS A 274 6.28 -2.24 -6.68
CA HIS A 274 7.19 -1.72 -5.66
C HIS A 274 8.53 -1.29 -6.28
N GLY A 275 9.06 -2.08 -7.22
CA GLY A 275 10.28 -1.75 -7.98
C GLY A 275 10.14 -0.44 -8.76
N VAL A 276 9.00 -0.22 -9.42
CA VAL A 276 8.71 1.01 -10.19
C VAL A 276 8.68 2.25 -9.29
N LEU A 277 8.13 2.14 -8.06
CA LEU A 277 8.16 3.27 -7.11
C LEU A 277 9.59 3.64 -6.71
N GLY A 278 10.43 2.65 -6.42
CA GLY A 278 11.86 2.87 -6.14
C GLY A 278 12.60 3.46 -7.33
N GLU A 279 12.32 2.97 -8.53
CA GLU A 279 12.90 3.48 -9.78
C GLU A 279 12.59 4.97 -9.99
N ARG A 280 11.34 5.39 -9.83
CA ARG A 280 10.93 6.79 -9.97
C ARG A 280 11.63 7.70 -8.96
N ALA A 281 11.76 7.25 -7.72
CA ALA A 281 12.46 8.02 -6.69
C ALA A 281 13.94 8.19 -7.00
N LEU A 282 14.61 7.11 -7.44
CA LEU A 282 16.04 7.10 -7.75
C LEU A 282 16.36 7.83 -9.06
N ALA A 283 15.49 7.74 -10.07
CA ALA A 283 15.72 8.36 -11.38
C ALA A 283 15.98 9.88 -11.30
N GLN A 284 15.43 10.56 -10.27
CA GLN A 284 15.60 12.00 -10.08
C GLN A 284 16.99 12.40 -9.56
N VAL A 285 17.73 11.46 -8.98
CA VAL A 285 19.05 11.71 -8.36
C VAL A 285 20.19 11.01 -9.10
N LEU A 286 19.89 10.34 -10.22
CA LEU A 286 20.92 9.71 -11.03
C LEU A 286 21.70 10.77 -11.83
N PRO A 287 23.03 10.56 -12.03
CA PRO A 287 23.81 11.40 -12.94
C PRO A 287 23.22 11.39 -14.36
N SER A 288 23.27 12.56 -15.01
CA SER A 288 22.82 12.76 -16.40
C SER A 288 23.69 12.02 -17.41
#